data_9dea79b94336270d77201493555e19e5
#
_entry.id   9dea79b94336270d77201493555e19e5
#
_cell.length_a   1.000
_cell.length_b   1.000
_cell.length_c   1.000
_cell.angle_alpha   90.00
_cell.angle_beta   90.00
_cell.angle_gamma   90.00
#
_symmetry.space_group_name_H-M   'P 1'
#
loop_
_entity.id
_entity.type
_entity.pdbx_description
1 polymer ?
#
loop_
_entity_poly.entity_id
_entity_poly.type
_entity_poly.pdbx_seq_one_letter_code
_entity_poly.pdbx_strand_id
1 'polypeptide(L)'
;MSKTRVLFVDRDGTLIEEPPDEQVDAIEKIRFMPGVFAAMRQATNAGFKLAMVTNQDGIGSESFPQAAFDVPHQFMMDAFSSQGIEFDAVFVCPHRKADGCDCRKPKTKLVAEYIRDVDLAGSVMVGDRETDMEFARNLGIRGLLVRRHGNKWETWPSILRELTERRATIRRTTKETDIHVSVNLDTTAPIAITTGIGFFDHMLEQLAKHGGFSLELKCAGDLQIDEHHTVEDCALAVGEALREALGAKLGLARYGFLLPMDEAQVRVAIDLSGRAYGVFEGKFAREAVGGLPTELVPHFFKSLAESLKAAIHVTIVGENTHHMIEACFKGVGRALRMALRREGDELPTTKGVL
;
A
#
# COMPACT_ATOMS: atom_id res chain seq x y z
N MET A 1 11.94 15.33 -10.51
CA MET A 1 10.61 15.33 -9.89
C MET A 1 10.11 13.89 -9.90
N SER A 2 9.55 13.38 -8.80
CA SER A 2 8.93 12.04 -8.81
C SER A 2 7.72 12.07 -9.73
N LYS A 3 7.58 11.08 -10.60
CA LYS A 3 6.39 10.93 -11.44
C LYS A 3 5.17 10.67 -10.55
N THR A 4 4.01 11.14 -10.96
CA THR A 4 2.77 11.04 -10.17
C THR A 4 2.01 9.78 -10.55
N ARG A 5 1.48 9.05 -9.56
CA ARG A 5 0.59 7.91 -9.77
C ARG A 5 -0.80 8.38 -10.18
N VAL A 6 -1.42 7.70 -11.11
CA VAL A 6 -2.75 8.05 -11.62
C VAL A 6 -3.71 6.88 -11.41
N LEU A 7 -4.89 7.19 -10.89
CA LEU A 7 -6.05 6.32 -10.93
C LEU A 7 -6.88 6.68 -12.17
N PHE A 8 -6.74 5.87 -13.21
CA PHE A 8 -7.62 5.95 -14.36
C PHE A 8 -8.94 5.28 -14.01
N VAL A 9 -10.05 5.94 -14.31
CA VAL A 9 -11.38 5.42 -14.00
C VAL A 9 -12.30 5.53 -15.21
N ASP A 10 -13.09 4.50 -15.48
CA ASP A 10 -14.18 4.61 -16.42
C ASP A 10 -15.37 5.37 -15.80
N ARG A 11 -16.29 5.82 -16.60
CA ARG A 11 -17.48 6.58 -16.17
C ARG A 11 -18.65 5.66 -15.88
N ASP A 12 -19.24 5.08 -16.94
CA ASP A 12 -20.46 4.30 -16.87
C ASP A 12 -20.16 2.88 -16.33
N GLY A 13 -21.01 2.38 -15.44
CA GLY A 13 -20.76 1.12 -14.73
C GLY A 13 -19.65 1.19 -13.66
N THR A 14 -18.97 2.34 -13.52
CA THR A 14 -17.80 2.52 -12.64
C THR A 14 -17.96 3.68 -11.65
N LEU A 15 -18.11 4.90 -12.09
CA LEU A 15 -18.42 6.07 -11.25
C LEU A 15 -19.91 6.24 -11.03
N ILE A 16 -20.69 6.00 -12.07
CA ILE A 16 -22.16 6.01 -12.08
C ILE A 16 -22.67 4.69 -12.64
N GLU A 17 -23.89 4.31 -12.26
CA GLU A 17 -24.55 3.12 -12.80
C GLU A 17 -24.82 3.32 -14.30
N GLU A 18 -24.65 2.25 -15.08
CA GLU A 18 -25.01 2.24 -16.48
C GLU A 18 -26.49 1.89 -16.62
N PRO A 19 -27.31 2.76 -17.30
CA PRO A 19 -28.71 2.47 -17.52
C PRO A 19 -28.88 1.34 -18.56
N PRO A 20 -30.07 0.69 -18.62
CA PRO A 20 -30.31 -0.43 -19.54
C PRO A 20 -30.13 -0.12 -21.02
N ASP A 21 -30.25 1.16 -21.41
CA ASP A 21 -30.07 1.66 -22.78
C ASP A 21 -28.61 2.10 -23.05
N GLU A 22 -27.70 1.88 -22.10
CA GLU A 22 -26.27 2.19 -22.17
C GLU A 22 -25.96 3.68 -22.46
N GLN A 23 -26.93 4.60 -22.25
CA GLN A 23 -26.76 6.04 -22.47
C GLN A 23 -27.20 6.86 -21.26
N VAL A 24 -26.29 7.64 -20.69
CA VAL A 24 -26.61 8.63 -19.66
C VAL A 24 -26.78 9.99 -20.33
N ASP A 25 -27.97 10.21 -20.87
CA ASP A 25 -28.36 11.37 -21.67
C ASP A 25 -29.23 12.39 -20.92
N ALA A 26 -29.54 12.12 -19.65
CA ALA A 26 -30.32 12.98 -18.77
C ALA A 26 -29.82 12.88 -17.32
N ILE A 27 -29.98 13.98 -16.55
CA ILE A 27 -29.58 14.02 -15.13
C ILE A 27 -30.33 12.98 -14.31
N GLU A 28 -31.58 12.71 -14.63
CA GLU A 28 -32.45 11.72 -13.96
C GLU A 28 -31.94 10.29 -14.05
N LYS A 29 -31.08 10.01 -15.04
CA LYS A 29 -30.42 8.70 -15.19
C LYS A 29 -29.19 8.52 -14.31
N ILE A 30 -28.64 9.62 -13.76
CA ILE A 30 -27.45 9.55 -12.93
C ILE A 30 -27.76 8.86 -11.60
N ARG A 31 -27.04 7.79 -11.34
CA ARG A 31 -26.99 7.06 -10.07
C ARG A 31 -25.54 6.81 -9.74
N PHE A 32 -25.02 7.46 -8.70
CA PHE A 32 -23.63 7.23 -8.28
C PHE A 32 -23.43 5.83 -7.73
N MET A 33 -22.31 5.21 -8.11
CA MET A 33 -21.96 3.91 -7.58
C MET A 33 -21.78 3.95 -6.06
N PRO A 34 -22.26 2.93 -5.33
CA PRO A 34 -22.15 2.90 -3.87
C PRO A 34 -20.70 3.06 -3.37
N GLY A 35 -20.45 4.08 -2.55
CA GLY A 35 -19.16 4.36 -1.96
C GLY A 35 -18.16 5.11 -2.85
N VAL A 36 -18.53 5.50 -4.06
CA VAL A 36 -17.61 6.14 -5.03
C VAL A 36 -16.98 7.43 -4.52
N PHE A 37 -17.74 8.32 -3.88
CA PHE A 37 -17.20 9.58 -3.33
C PHE A 37 -16.13 9.34 -2.26
N ALA A 38 -16.41 8.42 -1.33
CA ALA A 38 -15.44 8.05 -0.30
C ALA A 38 -14.18 7.43 -0.93
N ALA A 39 -14.36 6.58 -1.96
CA ALA A 39 -13.27 5.94 -2.66
C ALA A 39 -12.38 6.95 -3.41
N MET A 40 -12.96 7.87 -4.18
CA MET A 40 -12.19 8.88 -4.90
C MET A 40 -11.41 9.78 -3.95
N ARG A 41 -12.03 10.22 -2.85
CA ARG A 41 -11.34 11.02 -1.82
C ARG A 41 -10.18 10.26 -1.19
N GLN A 42 -10.37 8.99 -0.83
CA GLN A 42 -9.31 8.18 -0.23
C GLN A 42 -8.19 7.87 -1.25
N ALA A 43 -8.51 7.67 -2.53
CA ALA A 43 -7.50 7.50 -3.58
C ALA A 43 -6.66 8.78 -3.72
N THR A 44 -7.29 9.96 -3.70
CA THR A 44 -6.58 11.25 -3.72
C THR A 44 -5.67 11.39 -2.49
N ASN A 45 -6.19 11.09 -1.30
CA ASN A 45 -5.42 11.12 -0.05
C ASN A 45 -4.26 10.10 -0.04
N ALA A 46 -4.39 9.00 -0.77
CA ALA A 46 -3.31 8.04 -0.99
C ALA A 46 -2.27 8.52 -2.03
N GLY A 47 -2.44 9.71 -2.59
CA GLY A 47 -1.51 10.35 -3.53
C GLY A 47 -1.74 9.99 -5.00
N PHE A 48 -2.92 9.50 -5.37
CA PHE A 48 -3.30 9.36 -6.77
C PHE A 48 -3.88 10.67 -7.31
N LYS A 49 -3.50 11.03 -8.55
CA LYS A 49 -4.31 11.91 -9.38
C LYS A 49 -5.42 11.11 -10.04
N LEU A 50 -6.58 11.72 -10.24
CA LEU A 50 -7.73 11.07 -10.87
C LEU A 50 -7.79 11.45 -12.35
N ALA A 51 -7.91 10.46 -13.23
CA ALA A 51 -8.13 10.68 -14.67
C ALA A 51 -9.29 9.82 -15.17
N MET A 52 -10.31 10.44 -15.71
CA MET A 52 -11.44 9.72 -16.31
C MET A 52 -11.10 9.32 -17.75
N VAL A 53 -11.39 8.08 -18.13
CA VAL A 53 -11.22 7.59 -19.52
C VAL A 53 -12.46 6.81 -19.91
N THR A 54 -13.30 7.39 -20.76
CA THR A 54 -14.61 6.81 -21.12
C THR A 54 -14.84 6.71 -22.62
N ASN A 55 -15.52 5.65 -23.04
CA ASN A 55 -16.03 5.47 -24.40
C ASN A 55 -17.50 5.88 -24.42
N GLN A 56 -17.85 6.90 -25.22
CA GLN A 56 -19.19 7.44 -25.33
C GLN A 56 -19.69 7.33 -26.77
N ASP A 57 -20.35 6.22 -27.06
CA ASP A 57 -20.68 5.84 -28.43
C ASP A 57 -21.66 6.81 -29.12
N GLY A 58 -21.17 7.49 -30.15
CA GLY A 58 -22.01 8.30 -31.01
C GLY A 58 -22.38 9.69 -30.49
N ILE A 59 -21.62 10.28 -29.55
CA ILE A 59 -21.78 11.69 -29.18
C ILE A 59 -21.73 12.58 -30.44
N GLY A 60 -22.68 13.52 -30.53
CA GLY A 60 -22.83 14.42 -31.67
C GLY A 60 -23.69 13.86 -32.80
N SER A 61 -24.21 12.62 -32.67
CA SER A 61 -25.20 12.08 -33.61
C SER A 61 -26.64 12.52 -33.27
N GLU A 62 -27.59 12.26 -34.20
CA GLU A 62 -29.01 12.51 -33.95
C GLU A 62 -29.55 11.75 -32.72
N SER A 63 -29.07 10.51 -32.52
CA SER A 63 -29.49 9.66 -31.40
C SER A 63 -28.82 10.03 -30.07
N PHE A 64 -27.69 10.74 -30.09
CA PHE A 64 -26.96 11.20 -28.89
C PHE A 64 -26.33 12.57 -29.13
N PRO A 65 -27.15 13.66 -29.12
CA PRO A 65 -26.67 15.04 -29.29
C PRO A 65 -25.61 15.40 -28.24
N GLN A 66 -24.66 16.28 -28.59
CA GLN A 66 -23.61 16.73 -27.69
C GLN A 66 -24.17 17.22 -26.35
N ALA A 67 -25.22 18.06 -26.36
CA ALA A 67 -25.85 18.59 -25.14
C ALA A 67 -26.44 17.49 -24.22
N ALA A 68 -26.89 16.36 -24.80
CA ALA A 68 -27.40 15.22 -24.04
C ALA A 68 -26.30 14.50 -23.27
N PHE A 69 -25.05 14.60 -23.73
CA PHE A 69 -23.88 14.18 -22.95
C PHE A 69 -23.41 15.25 -21.97
N ASP A 70 -23.24 16.48 -22.43
CA ASP A 70 -22.57 17.54 -21.65
C ASP A 70 -23.31 17.88 -20.36
N VAL A 71 -24.64 17.99 -20.38
CA VAL A 71 -25.44 18.39 -19.22
C VAL A 71 -25.33 17.39 -18.06
N PRO A 72 -25.62 16.08 -18.25
CA PRO A 72 -25.45 15.12 -17.16
C PRO A 72 -23.99 14.91 -16.80
N HIS A 73 -23.05 15.00 -17.74
CA HIS A 73 -21.63 14.92 -17.44
C HIS A 73 -21.19 16.06 -16.51
N GLN A 74 -21.55 17.30 -16.82
CA GLN A 74 -21.22 18.45 -15.98
C GLN A 74 -21.83 18.33 -14.59
N PHE A 75 -23.11 17.92 -14.50
CA PHE A 75 -23.76 17.66 -13.20
C PHE A 75 -22.98 16.62 -12.37
N MET A 76 -22.51 15.56 -12.98
CA MET A 76 -21.69 14.54 -12.30
C MET A 76 -20.36 15.13 -11.83
N MET A 77 -19.68 15.92 -12.66
CA MET A 77 -18.41 16.58 -12.30
C MET A 77 -18.59 17.58 -11.16
N ASP A 78 -19.66 18.37 -11.20
CA ASP A 78 -20.01 19.33 -10.13
C ASP A 78 -20.30 18.61 -8.81
N ALA A 79 -20.94 17.43 -8.86
CA ALA A 79 -21.18 16.61 -7.68
C ALA A 79 -19.87 16.12 -7.07
N PHE A 80 -18.89 15.67 -7.86
CA PHE A 80 -17.57 15.29 -7.37
C PHE A 80 -16.82 16.50 -6.79
N SER A 81 -16.78 17.62 -7.50
CA SER A 81 -16.12 18.86 -7.05
C SER A 81 -16.72 19.38 -5.74
N SER A 82 -18.06 19.33 -5.57
CA SER A 82 -18.74 19.70 -4.32
C SER A 82 -18.29 18.87 -3.10
N GLN A 83 -17.72 17.69 -3.35
CA GLN A 83 -17.15 16.81 -2.33
C GLN A 83 -15.63 16.96 -2.19
N GLY A 84 -15.02 17.97 -2.84
CA GLY A 84 -13.59 18.21 -2.86
C GLY A 84 -12.81 17.16 -3.67
N ILE A 85 -13.45 16.53 -4.67
CA ILE A 85 -12.86 15.54 -5.55
C ILE A 85 -12.68 16.16 -6.92
N GLU A 86 -11.41 16.36 -7.33
CA GLU A 86 -11.07 16.96 -8.61
C GLU A 86 -10.44 15.93 -9.54
N PHE A 87 -10.86 15.90 -10.80
CA PHE A 87 -10.24 15.11 -11.84
C PHE A 87 -9.16 15.94 -12.53
N ASP A 88 -7.92 15.42 -12.55
CA ASP A 88 -6.77 16.06 -13.22
C ASP A 88 -6.94 16.07 -14.74
N ALA A 89 -7.64 15.07 -15.29
CA ALA A 89 -7.97 14.98 -16.69
C ALA A 89 -9.25 14.17 -16.95
N VAL A 90 -9.95 14.52 -18.04
CA VAL A 90 -11.12 13.79 -18.53
C VAL A 90 -10.93 13.50 -20.02
N PHE A 91 -10.93 12.21 -20.36
CA PHE A 91 -10.71 11.71 -21.72
C PHE A 91 -11.98 11.01 -22.22
N VAL A 92 -12.59 11.56 -23.25
CA VAL A 92 -13.83 11.06 -23.85
C VAL A 92 -13.56 10.62 -25.28
N CYS A 93 -13.85 9.36 -25.60
CA CYS A 93 -13.90 8.90 -26.99
C CYS A 93 -15.34 8.95 -27.49
N PRO A 94 -15.71 9.79 -28.48
CA PRO A 94 -17.08 9.92 -28.97
C PRO A 94 -17.44 8.87 -30.05
N HIS A 95 -16.45 8.10 -30.50
CA HIS A 95 -16.60 7.24 -31.68
C HIS A 95 -17.26 5.89 -31.34
N ARG A 96 -18.04 5.39 -32.28
CA ARG A 96 -18.59 4.03 -32.23
C ARG A 96 -17.50 3.00 -32.53
N LYS A 97 -17.70 1.75 -32.10
CA LYS A 97 -16.76 0.66 -32.35
C LYS A 97 -16.47 0.47 -33.86
N ALA A 98 -17.49 0.67 -34.72
CA ALA A 98 -17.38 0.53 -36.15
C ALA A 98 -16.48 1.59 -36.81
N ASP A 99 -16.25 2.75 -36.17
CA ASP A 99 -15.44 3.85 -36.73
C ASP A 99 -13.94 3.54 -36.72
N GLY A 100 -13.51 2.48 -36.03
CA GLY A 100 -12.12 2.00 -36.01
C GLY A 100 -11.10 2.98 -35.50
N CYS A 101 -11.50 4.03 -34.78
CA CYS A 101 -10.63 5.11 -34.27
C CYS A 101 -9.50 4.58 -33.37
N ASP A 102 -8.48 5.40 -33.15
CA ASP A 102 -7.35 5.05 -32.27
C ASP A 102 -7.52 5.51 -30.81
N CYS A 103 -8.58 6.31 -30.53
CA CYS A 103 -8.82 6.88 -29.20
C CYS A 103 -9.71 5.99 -28.30
N ARG A 104 -10.50 5.08 -28.88
CA ARG A 104 -11.40 4.20 -28.13
C ARG A 104 -10.65 3.14 -27.34
N LYS A 105 -10.96 2.98 -26.04
CA LYS A 105 -10.47 1.82 -25.25
C LYS A 105 -10.84 0.50 -25.97
N PRO A 106 -9.93 -0.46 -26.06
CA PRO A 106 -8.68 -0.61 -25.31
C PRO A 106 -7.45 0.09 -25.90
N LYS A 107 -7.57 0.89 -26.97
CA LYS A 107 -6.45 1.65 -27.51
C LYS A 107 -6.09 2.83 -26.60
N THR A 108 -4.80 3.22 -26.59
CA THR A 108 -4.24 4.13 -25.59
C THR A 108 -3.91 5.52 -26.12
N LYS A 109 -4.17 5.79 -27.40
CA LYS A 109 -3.81 7.05 -28.03
C LYS A 109 -4.43 8.27 -27.37
N LEU A 110 -5.64 8.11 -26.80
CA LEU A 110 -6.37 9.19 -26.14
C LEU A 110 -5.60 9.79 -24.94
N VAL A 111 -4.81 8.97 -24.25
CA VAL A 111 -4.03 9.37 -23.06
C VAL A 111 -2.54 9.49 -23.33
N ALA A 112 -2.08 9.30 -24.58
CA ALA A 112 -0.66 9.16 -24.92
C ALA A 112 0.22 10.36 -24.52
N GLU A 113 -0.30 11.57 -24.58
CA GLU A 113 0.41 12.79 -24.13
C GLU A 113 0.45 12.89 -22.60
N TYR A 114 -0.67 12.61 -21.97
CA TYR A 114 -0.84 12.70 -20.53
C TYR A 114 0.08 11.76 -19.75
N ILE A 115 0.29 10.53 -20.25
CA ILE A 115 1.06 9.50 -19.56
C ILE A 115 2.59 9.71 -19.60
N ARG A 116 3.11 10.70 -20.30
CA ARG A 116 4.56 10.96 -20.42
C ARG A 116 5.21 11.25 -19.06
N ASP A 117 4.47 11.95 -18.19
CA ASP A 117 4.92 12.35 -16.85
C ASP A 117 4.29 11.53 -15.72
N VAL A 118 3.65 10.40 -16.07
CA VAL A 118 2.95 9.51 -15.13
C VAL A 118 3.86 8.36 -14.69
N ASP A 119 3.80 8.02 -13.41
CA ASP A 119 4.34 6.76 -12.88
C ASP A 119 3.39 5.61 -13.24
N LEU A 120 3.63 4.98 -14.38
CA LEU A 120 2.79 3.87 -14.85
C LEU A 120 2.86 2.67 -13.90
N ALA A 121 4.02 2.35 -13.32
CA ALA A 121 4.17 1.20 -12.42
C ALA A 121 3.30 1.33 -11.16
N GLY A 122 3.15 2.56 -10.64
CA GLY A 122 2.30 2.87 -9.50
C GLY A 122 0.84 3.21 -9.86
N SER A 123 0.48 3.25 -11.16
CA SER A 123 -0.84 3.66 -11.64
C SER A 123 -1.78 2.46 -11.83
N VAL A 124 -3.08 2.72 -11.82
CA VAL A 124 -4.12 1.68 -11.89
C VAL A 124 -5.27 2.15 -12.78
N MET A 125 -5.90 1.23 -13.51
CA MET A 125 -7.18 1.43 -14.20
C MET A 125 -8.29 0.71 -13.45
N VAL A 126 -9.39 1.40 -13.20
CA VAL A 126 -10.63 0.82 -12.67
C VAL A 126 -11.73 0.98 -13.69
N GLY A 127 -12.40 -0.10 -14.05
CA GLY A 127 -13.51 -0.13 -15.00
C GLY A 127 -14.38 -1.36 -14.81
N ASP A 128 -15.50 -1.42 -15.49
CA ASP A 128 -16.47 -2.51 -15.38
C ASP A 128 -16.41 -3.49 -16.57
N ARG A 129 -15.65 -3.16 -17.63
CA ARG A 129 -15.58 -3.93 -18.86
C ARG A 129 -14.20 -4.51 -19.13
N GLU A 130 -14.15 -5.60 -19.90
CA GLU A 130 -12.88 -6.20 -20.35
C GLU A 130 -12.03 -5.22 -21.18
N THR A 131 -12.66 -4.30 -21.91
CA THR A 131 -11.95 -3.24 -22.64
C THR A 131 -11.12 -2.32 -21.73
N ASP A 132 -11.51 -2.15 -20.47
CA ASP A 132 -10.76 -1.38 -19.47
C ASP A 132 -9.55 -2.18 -18.98
N MET A 133 -9.72 -3.48 -18.81
CA MET A 133 -8.63 -4.38 -18.42
C MET A 133 -7.60 -4.53 -19.55
N GLU A 134 -8.07 -4.58 -20.81
CA GLU A 134 -7.18 -4.55 -21.97
C GLU A 134 -6.46 -3.19 -22.10
N PHE A 135 -7.15 -2.08 -21.85
CA PHE A 135 -6.54 -0.76 -21.82
C PHE A 135 -5.42 -0.69 -20.74
N ALA A 136 -5.68 -1.23 -19.56
CA ALA A 136 -4.66 -1.33 -18.52
C ALA A 136 -3.44 -2.15 -18.97
N ARG A 137 -3.66 -3.33 -19.58
CA ARG A 137 -2.58 -4.17 -20.14
C ARG A 137 -1.78 -3.42 -21.21
N ASN A 138 -2.46 -2.70 -22.10
CA ASN A 138 -1.83 -1.94 -23.19
C ASN A 138 -1.00 -0.75 -22.69
N LEU A 139 -1.33 -0.20 -21.51
CA LEU A 139 -0.53 0.82 -20.82
C LEU A 139 0.58 0.23 -19.93
N GLY A 140 0.56 -1.08 -19.68
CA GLY A 140 1.48 -1.71 -18.72
C GLY A 140 1.17 -1.36 -17.27
N ILE A 141 -0.10 -1.06 -16.95
CA ILE A 141 -0.58 -0.75 -15.60
C ILE A 141 -1.50 -1.85 -15.07
N ARG A 142 -1.76 -1.84 -13.76
CA ARG A 142 -2.69 -2.78 -13.14
C ARG A 142 -4.13 -2.39 -13.46
N GLY A 143 -4.97 -3.37 -13.81
CA GLY A 143 -6.40 -3.21 -14.01
C GLY A 143 -7.20 -3.83 -12.85
N LEU A 144 -8.23 -3.14 -12.36
CA LEU A 144 -9.17 -3.62 -11.36
C LEU A 144 -10.58 -3.55 -11.92
N LEU A 145 -11.26 -4.70 -11.97
CA LEU A 145 -12.58 -4.83 -12.56
C LEU A 145 -13.67 -4.61 -11.49
N VAL A 146 -14.54 -3.63 -11.73
CA VAL A 146 -15.78 -3.47 -10.97
C VAL A 146 -16.72 -4.60 -11.37
N ARG A 147 -17.12 -5.48 -10.43
CA ARG A 147 -17.96 -6.63 -10.71
C ARG A 147 -19.32 -6.51 -10.03
N ARG A 148 -20.33 -7.01 -10.71
CA ARG A 148 -21.64 -7.22 -10.13
C ARG A 148 -21.79 -8.69 -9.76
N HIS A 149 -21.93 -9.00 -8.47
CA HIS A 149 -22.29 -10.33 -7.99
C HIS A 149 -23.78 -10.36 -7.62
N GLY A 150 -24.62 -10.92 -8.48
CA GLY A 150 -26.06 -10.93 -8.32
C GLY A 150 -26.63 -9.50 -8.26
N ASN A 151 -27.30 -9.16 -7.15
CA ASN A 151 -27.82 -7.82 -6.90
C ASN A 151 -26.87 -6.90 -6.10
N LYS A 152 -25.63 -7.33 -5.86
CA LYS A 152 -24.62 -6.52 -5.15
C LYS A 152 -23.45 -6.24 -6.08
N TRP A 153 -23.05 -4.97 -6.15
CA TRP A 153 -21.78 -4.57 -6.74
C TRP A 153 -20.64 -4.97 -5.80
N GLU A 154 -19.56 -5.55 -6.31
CA GLU A 154 -18.26 -5.50 -5.64
C GLU A 154 -17.81 -4.05 -5.70
N THR A 155 -18.11 -3.37 -4.62
CA THR A 155 -18.17 -1.94 -4.56
C THR A 155 -16.79 -1.33 -4.37
N TRP A 156 -16.66 -0.08 -4.69
CA TRP A 156 -15.52 0.79 -4.43
C TRP A 156 -14.78 0.53 -3.10
N PRO A 157 -15.42 0.19 -1.98
CA PRO A 157 -14.70 -0.19 -0.75
C PRO A 157 -13.71 -1.35 -0.88
N SER A 158 -13.99 -2.37 -1.70
CA SER A 158 -13.04 -3.49 -1.92
C SER A 158 -11.90 -3.07 -2.86
N ILE A 159 -12.23 -2.35 -3.94
CA ILE A 159 -11.24 -1.80 -4.86
C ILE A 159 -10.31 -0.84 -4.11
N LEU A 160 -10.88 0.04 -3.30
CA LEU A 160 -10.12 0.99 -2.51
C LEU A 160 -9.17 0.30 -1.53
N ARG A 161 -9.63 -0.74 -0.81
CA ARG A 161 -8.76 -1.53 0.06
C ARG A 161 -7.55 -2.04 -0.73
N GLU A 162 -7.78 -2.59 -1.92
CA GLU A 162 -6.71 -3.10 -2.77
C GLU A 162 -5.77 -2.01 -3.30
N LEU A 163 -6.29 -0.79 -3.54
CA LEU A 163 -5.50 0.37 -3.97
C LEU A 163 -4.66 1.01 -2.85
N THR A 164 -5.18 0.99 -1.62
CA THR A 164 -4.59 1.71 -0.49
C THR A 164 -3.97 0.79 0.56
N GLU A 165 -4.06 -0.52 0.36
CA GLU A 165 -3.48 -1.52 1.25
C GLU A 165 -1.96 -1.40 1.28
N ARG A 166 -1.43 -1.25 2.49
CA ARG A 166 0.00 -1.07 2.73
C ARG A 166 0.67 -2.44 2.82
N ARG A 167 0.99 -3.01 1.67
CA ARG A 167 1.63 -4.32 1.57
C ARG A 167 2.88 -4.27 0.70
N ALA A 168 3.84 -5.13 1.00
CA ALA A 168 5.02 -5.35 0.18
C ALA A 168 5.48 -6.80 0.27
N THR A 169 6.12 -7.26 -0.78
CA THR A 169 6.77 -8.58 -0.84
C THR A 169 8.17 -8.40 -1.36
N ILE A 170 9.16 -8.83 -0.57
CA ILE A 170 10.58 -8.74 -0.90
C ILE A 170 11.13 -10.16 -1.08
N ARG A 171 11.95 -10.33 -2.09
CA ARG A 171 12.85 -11.47 -2.21
C ARG A 171 14.28 -10.96 -2.16
N ARG A 172 15.04 -11.45 -1.16
CA ARG A 172 16.45 -11.16 -0.99
C ARG A 172 17.25 -12.46 -1.10
N THR A 173 18.14 -12.53 -2.07
CA THR A 173 18.99 -13.69 -2.29
C THR A 173 20.45 -13.24 -2.30
N THR A 174 21.25 -13.87 -1.45
CA THR A 174 22.72 -13.73 -1.39
C THR A 174 23.36 -15.09 -1.68
N LYS A 175 24.64 -15.24 -1.44
CA LYS A 175 25.31 -16.57 -1.45
C LYS A 175 25.04 -17.36 -0.17
N GLU A 176 24.60 -16.69 0.87
CA GLU A 176 24.47 -17.17 2.24
C GLU A 176 23.01 -17.42 2.61
N THR A 177 22.08 -16.64 2.03
CA THR A 177 20.64 -16.70 2.37
C THR A 177 19.75 -16.58 1.12
N ASP A 178 18.58 -17.24 1.14
CA ASP A 178 17.46 -16.99 0.23
C ASP A 178 16.21 -16.69 1.07
N ILE A 179 15.75 -15.45 1.02
CA ILE A 179 14.68 -14.93 1.87
C ILE A 179 13.51 -14.47 1.03
N HIS A 180 12.33 -14.92 1.40
CA HIS A 180 11.07 -14.40 0.91
C HIS A 180 10.27 -13.83 2.09
N VAL A 181 9.95 -12.55 2.06
CA VAL A 181 9.18 -11.86 3.10
C VAL A 181 8.01 -11.10 2.50
N SER A 182 6.84 -11.24 3.10
CA SER A 182 5.64 -10.47 2.76
C SER A 182 5.06 -9.84 4.02
N VAL A 183 4.75 -8.55 3.95
CA VAL A 183 4.10 -7.80 5.04
C VAL A 183 2.83 -7.14 4.55
N ASN A 184 1.83 -7.02 5.45
CA ASN A 184 0.66 -6.20 5.24
C ASN A 184 0.37 -5.43 6.53
N LEU A 185 0.48 -4.09 6.48
CA LEU A 185 0.34 -3.21 7.64
C LEU A 185 -1.12 -2.97 8.05
N ASP A 186 -2.07 -3.40 7.24
CA ASP A 186 -3.50 -3.16 7.43
C ASP A 186 -4.27 -4.43 7.87
N THR A 187 -3.56 -5.57 7.99
CA THR A 187 -4.11 -6.84 8.50
C THR A 187 -3.20 -7.42 9.58
N THR A 188 -3.77 -8.19 10.53
CA THR A 188 -3.02 -8.79 11.64
C THR A 188 -2.67 -10.26 11.40
N ALA A 189 -3.04 -10.80 10.26
CA ALA A 189 -2.80 -12.20 9.86
C ALA A 189 -2.66 -12.25 8.32
N PRO A 190 -1.95 -13.28 7.78
CA PRO A 190 -1.26 -14.35 8.49
C PRO A 190 0.03 -13.88 9.19
N ILE A 191 0.49 -14.68 10.20
CA ILE A 191 1.84 -14.61 10.75
C ILE A 191 2.41 -16.03 10.60
N ALA A 192 3.41 -16.19 9.73
CA ALA A 192 4.01 -17.48 9.40
C ALA A 192 5.51 -17.31 9.14
N ILE A 193 6.34 -17.76 10.05
CA ILE A 193 7.78 -17.50 10.05
C ILE A 193 8.56 -18.80 10.14
N THR A 194 9.57 -18.93 9.31
CA THR A 194 10.48 -20.07 9.29
C THR A 194 11.87 -19.62 8.88
N THR A 195 12.78 -19.49 9.84
CA THR A 195 14.19 -19.15 9.62
C THR A 195 15.15 -20.31 9.87
N GLY A 196 14.66 -21.37 10.53
CA GLY A 196 15.49 -22.47 11.01
C GLY A 196 16.02 -22.26 12.42
N ILE A 197 15.81 -21.08 13.03
CA ILE A 197 16.19 -20.77 14.40
C ILE A 197 14.89 -20.54 15.20
N GLY A 198 14.39 -21.60 15.88
CA GLY A 198 13.05 -21.60 16.48
C GLY A 198 12.78 -20.46 17.46
N PHE A 199 13.77 -20.04 18.25
CA PHE A 199 13.61 -18.89 19.15
C PHE A 199 13.52 -17.57 18.35
N PHE A 200 14.26 -17.44 17.26
CA PHE A 200 14.20 -16.26 16.40
C PHE A 200 12.87 -16.18 15.67
N ASP A 201 12.33 -17.32 15.18
CA ASP A 201 10.99 -17.40 14.60
C ASP A 201 9.96 -16.85 15.58
N HIS A 202 10.02 -17.30 16.86
CA HIS A 202 9.14 -16.80 17.91
C HIS A 202 9.32 -15.30 18.17
N MET A 203 10.53 -14.76 18.11
CA MET A 203 10.78 -13.32 18.29
C MET A 203 10.18 -12.48 17.15
N LEU A 204 10.29 -12.95 15.91
CA LEU A 204 9.65 -12.27 14.76
C LEU A 204 8.11 -12.36 14.82
N GLU A 205 7.56 -13.47 15.32
CA GLU A 205 6.12 -13.59 15.62
C GLU A 205 5.67 -12.54 16.65
N GLN A 206 6.46 -12.33 17.73
CA GLN A 206 6.17 -11.30 18.73
C GLN A 206 6.19 -9.91 18.10
N LEU A 207 7.19 -9.62 17.25
CA LEU A 207 7.29 -8.36 16.53
C LEU A 207 6.02 -8.07 15.70
N ALA A 208 5.60 -9.03 14.88
CA ALA A 208 4.44 -8.89 14.00
C ALA A 208 3.12 -8.80 14.80
N LYS A 209 2.91 -9.72 15.74
CA LYS A 209 1.69 -9.78 16.57
C LYS A 209 1.47 -8.50 17.39
N HIS A 210 2.50 -8.02 18.05
CA HIS A 210 2.43 -6.79 18.84
C HIS A 210 2.47 -5.54 17.96
N GLY A 211 3.13 -5.61 16.80
CA GLY A 211 3.09 -4.60 15.74
C GLY A 211 1.73 -4.44 15.10
N GLY A 212 0.89 -5.48 15.14
CA GLY A 212 -0.44 -5.48 14.56
C GLY A 212 -0.44 -5.49 13.04
N PHE A 213 0.56 -6.15 12.45
CA PHE A 213 0.69 -6.36 11.00
C PHE A 213 0.88 -7.85 10.67
N SER A 214 0.53 -8.26 9.46
CA SER A 214 0.84 -9.62 8.98
C SER A 214 2.31 -9.72 8.56
N LEU A 215 2.92 -10.87 8.80
CA LEU A 215 4.28 -11.17 8.40
C LEU A 215 4.39 -12.64 8.00
N GLU A 216 4.67 -12.87 6.73
CA GLU A 216 5.08 -14.16 6.23
C GLU A 216 6.56 -14.09 5.87
N LEU A 217 7.39 -14.92 6.48
CA LEU A 217 8.83 -14.93 6.24
C LEU A 217 9.34 -16.38 6.13
N LYS A 218 10.05 -16.65 5.06
CA LYS A 218 10.79 -17.90 4.87
C LYS A 218 12.23 -17.57 4.52
N CYS A 219 13.15 -18.10 5.29
CA CYS A 219 14.59 -17.98 5.08
C CYS A 219 15.22 -19.37 4.97
N ALA A 220 16.02 -19.56 3.94
CA ALA A 220 16.98 -20.66 3.85
C ALA A 220 18.39 -20.04 3.97
N GLY A 221 18.96 -20.13 5.17
CA GLY A 221 20.29 -19.59 5.48
C GLY A 221 21.32 -20.70 5.68
N ASP A 222 22.59 -20.31 5.68
CA ASP A 222 23.75 -21.18 5.85
C ASP A 222 24.05 -21.48 7.33
N LEU A 223 23.04 -21.93 8.07
CA LEU A 223 23.10 -22.23 9.52
C LEU A 223 24.20 -23.24 9.92
N GLN A 224 24.76 -23.94 8.95
CA GLN A 224 25.95 -24.81 9.17
C GLN A 224 27.22 -23.97 9.40
N ILE A 225 27.21 -22.68 9.08
CA ILE A 225 28.30 -21.73 9.37
C ILE A 225 28.04 -21.12 10.75
N ASP A 226 26.99 -20.29 10.85
CA ASP A 226 26.43 -19.75 12.09
C ASP A 226 25.06 -19.10 11.86
N GLU A 227 24.51 -18.45 12.85
CA GLU A 227 23.21 -17.79 12.77
C GLU A 227 23.28 -16.36 12.24
N HIS A 228 24.47 -15.78 12.10
CA HIS A 228 24.69 -14.35 11.82
C HIS A 228 24.00 -13.89 10.54
N HIS A 229 24.34 -14.52 9.40
CA HIS A 229 23.79 -14.16 8.10
C HIS A 229 22.27 -14.27 8.05
N THR A 230 21.71 -15.31 8.67
CA THR A 230 20.27 -15.52 8.76
C THR A 230 19.58 -14.38 9.52
N VAL A 231 20.10 -14.00 10.69
CA VAL A 231 19.50 -12.97 11.55
C VAL A 231 19.62 -11.58 10.91
N GLU A 232 20.80 -11.23 10.39
CA GLU A 232 21.04 -9.95 9.73
C GLU A 232 20.19 -9.78 8.47
N ASP A 233 20.26 -10.74 7.56
CA ASP A 233 19.56 -10.68 6.29
C ASP A 233 18.02 -10.69 6.46
N CYS A 234 17.50 -11.44 7.44
CA CYS A 234 16.08 -11.36 7.82
C CYS A 234 15.71 -9.97 8.33
N ALA A 235 16.56 -9.33 9.16
CA ALA A 235 16.31 -7.97 9.63
C ALA A 235 16.25 -6.96 8.47
N LEU A 236 17.21 -7.06 7.54
CA LEU A 236 17.27 -6.22 6.36
C LEU A 236 16.02 -6.42 5.47
N ALA A 237 15.63 -7.68 5.22
CA ALA A 237 14.47 -8.00 4.38
C ALA A 237 13.15 -7.52 5.01
N VAL A 238 12.95 -7.73 6.32
CA VAL A 238 11.77 -7.25 7.06
C VAL A 238 11.72 -5.72 7.06
N GLY A 239 12.85 -5.05 7.31
CA GLY A 239 12.92 -3.58 7.30
C GLY A 239 12.61 -3.00 5.92
N GLU A 240 13.13 -3.61 4.87
CA GLU A 240 12.83 -3.21 3.49
C GLU A 240 11.36 -3.41 3.14
N ALA A 241 10.77 -4.56 3.49
CA ALA A 241 9.35 -4.83 3.28
C ALA A 241 8.44 -3.83 4.02
N LEU A 242 8.74 -3.51 5.28
CA LEU A 242 8.02 -2.48 6.04
C LEU A 242 8.15 -1.10 5.37
N ARG A 243 9.36 -0.73 4.95
CA ARG A 243 9.62 0.54 4.25
C ARG A 243 8.84 0.66 2.95
N GLU A 244 8.82 -0.38 2.12
CA GLU A 244 8.07 -0.39 0.86
C GLU A 244 6.56 -0.34 1.10
N ALA A 245 6.06 -1.10 2.08
CA ALA A 245 4.64 -1.08 2.45
C ALA A 245 4.18 0.30 2.96
N LEU A 246 5.05 1.08 3.60
CA LEU A 246 4.75 2.44 4.05
C LEU A 246 4.53 3.42 2.89
N GLY A 247 5.12 3.18 1.73
CA GLY A 247 4.99 4.02 0.55
C GLY A 247 5.32 5.50 0.82
N ALA A 248 4.41 6.39 0.44
CA ALA A 248 4.60 7.84 0.55
C ALA A 248 4.53 8.40 1.98
N LYS A 249 4.22 7.57 2.98
CA LYS A 249 4.13 7.93 4.41
C LYS A 249 3.12 9.04 4.74
N LEU A 250 2.14 9.28 3.88
CA LEU A 250 1.09 10.26 4.12
C LEU A 250 0.20 9.83 5.29
N GLY A 251 -0.14 10.77 6.16
CA GLY A 251 -0.99 10.55 7.33
C GLY A 251 -0.40 9.62 8.39
N LEU A 252 0.93 9.36 8.36
CA LEU A 252 1.57 8.47 9.30
C LEU A 252 1.70 9.10 10.69
N ALA A 253 1.39 8.36 11.76
CA ALA A 253 1.62 8.80 13.13
C ALA A 253 3.11 9.01 13.46
N ARG A 254 3.98 8.28 12.74
CA ARG A 254 5.44 8.44 12.71
C ARG A 254 6.18 8.00 13.99
N TYR A 255 5.66 8.27 15.16
CA TYR A 255 6.33 8.03 16.46
C TYR A 255 5.68 6.92 17.28
N GLY A 256 6.49 6.20 18.09
CA GLY A 256 5.99 5.19 19.00
C GLY A 256 6.99 4.77 20.09
N PHE A 257 6.49 4.24 21.23
CA PHE A 257 7.32 3.91 22.40
C PHE A 257 6.64 3.01 23.48
N LEU A 258 7.45 2.30 24.23
CA LEU A 258 7.48 1.73 25.61
C LEU A 258 6.64 0.52 26.05
N LEU A 259 7.31 -0.49 26.75
CA LEU A 259 6.65 -1.66 27.36
C LEU A 259 7.45 -2.35 28.50
N PRO A 260 6.83 -2.80 29.63
CA PRO A 260 7.36 -3.79 30.57
C PRO A 260 7.01 -5.22 30.18
N MET A 261 7.78 -6.20 30.66
CA MET A 261 7.51 -7.63 30.61
C MET A 261 8.07 -8.32 31.86
N ASP A 262 7.21 -8.67 32.80
CA ASP A 262 7.53 -9.17 34.14
C ASP A 262 8.63 -8.30 34.81
N GLU A 263 9.80 -8.86 35.16
CA GLU A 263 10.92 -8.12 35.74
C GLU A 263 11.73 -7.35 34.69
N ALA A 264 11.51 -7.60 33.38
CA ALA A 264 12.19 -6.91 32.31
C ALA A 264 11.44 -5.64 31.90
N GLN A 265 12.15 -4.56 31.68
CA GLN A 265 11.60 -3.31 31.17
C GLN A 265 12.37 -2.86 29.93
N VAL A 266 11.66 -2.73 28.81
CA VAL A 266 12.19 -2.13 27.61
C VAL A 266 11.67 -0.70 27.44
N ARG A 267 12.56 0.20 27.03
CA ARG A 267 12.20 1.53 26.49
C ARG A 267 12.51 1.51 25.01
N VAL A 268 11.48 1.79 24.20
CA VAL A 268 11.63 1.88 22.75
C VAL A 268 11.17 3.25 22.30
N ALA A 269 11.94 3.88 21.41
CA ALA A 269 11.51 5.07 20.69
C ALA A 269 11.78 4.86 19.20
N ILE A 270 10.77 5.14 18.36
CA ILE A 270 10.85 5.00 16.91
C ILE A 270 10.45 6.32 16.26
N ASP A 271 11.26 6.73 15.26
CA ASP A 271 10.93 7.81 14.33
C ASP A 271 11.12 7.34 12.89
N LEU A 272 10.02 7.22 12.14
CA LEU A 272 10.01 6.82 10.74
C LEU A 272 10.44 7.97 9.81
N SER A 273 11.52 8.65 10.19
CA SER A 273 12.02 9.90 9.60
C SER A 273 12.67 9.78 8.22
N GLY A 274 12.83 8.58 7.69
CA GLY A 274 13.59 8.35 6.45
C GLY A 274 15.12 8.32 6.67
N ARG A 275 15.62 8.50 7.90
CA ARG A 275 17.04 8.47 8.27
C ARG A 275 17.30 7.34 9.25
N ALA A 276 18.19 6.42 8.84
CA ALA A 276 18.56 5.27 9.66
C ALA A 276 19.40 5.69 10.86
N TYR A 277 19.01 5.25 12.07
CA TYR A 277 19.81 5.38 13.28
C TYR A 277 19.41 4.33 14.30
N GLY A 278 20.25 3.30 14.51
CA GLY A 278 20.02 2.22 15.48
C GLY A 278 20.81 2.44 16.76
N VAL A 279 20.12 2.48 17.90
CA VAL A 279 20.73 2.51 19.25
C VAL A 279 20.19 1.32 20.05
N PHE A 280 21.10 0.57 20.66
CA PHE A 280 20.74 -0.49 21.58
C PHE A 280 21.57 -0.38 22.86
N GLU A 281 20.92 -0.29 24.00
CA GLU A 281 21.51 -0.20 25.33
C GLU A 281 20.98 -1.33 26.22
N GLY A 282 21.87 -2.17 26.71
CA GLY A 282 21.57 -3.30 27.58
C GLY A 282 22.61 -4.40 27.42
N LYS A 283 22.64 -5.32 28.37
CA LYS A 283 23.56 -6.48 28.36
C LYS A 283 22.79 -7.73 28.73
N PHE A 284 23.03 -8.80 28.00
CA PHE A 284 22.47 -10.12 28.27
C PHE A 284 23.49 -10.94 29.08
N ALA A 285 22.99 -11.64 30.10
CA ALA A 285 23.84 -12.48 30.95
C ALA A 285 24.18 -13.83 30.33
N ARG A 286 23.36 -14.31 29.39
CA ARG A 286 23.56 -15.58 28.66
C ARG A 286 24.09 -15.29 27.27
N GLU A 287 24.97 -16.15 26.77
CA GLU A 287 25.54 -16.06 25.41
C GLU A 287 24.51 -16.39 24.33
N ALA A 288 23.58 -17.30 24.64
CA ALA A 288 22.52 -17.67 23.69
C ALA A 288 21.21 -18.05 24.40
N VAL A 289 20.08 -17.92 23.70
CA VAL A 289 18.76 -18.40 24.11
C VAL A 289 18.11 -19.11 22.92
N GLY A 290 17.74 -20.40 23.09
CA GLY A 290 17.05 -21.18 22.08
C GLY A 290 17.78 -21.23 20.72
N GLY A 291 19.11 -21.29 20.74
CA GLY A 291 19.94 -21.29 19.54
C GLY A 291 20.18 -19.90 18.91
N LEU A 292 19.64 -18.84 19.51
CA LEU A 292 19.91 -17.45 19.08
C LEU A 292 21.04 -16.87 19.94
N PRO A 293 22.22 -16.54 19.37
CA PRO A 293 23.26 -15.77 20.07
C PRO A 293 22.73 -14.40 20.48
N THR A 294 22.94 -14.01 21.73
CA THR A 294 22.34 -12.77 22.24
C THR A 294 22.99 -11.51 21.69
N GLU A 295 24.22 -11.59 21.20
CA GLU A 295 24.88 -10.51 20.49
C GLU A 295 24.18 -10.12 19.18
N LEU A 296 23.44 -11.04 18.56
CA LEU A 296 22.69 -10.77 17.34
C LEU A 296 21.40 -9.96 17.59
N VAL A 297 20.92 -9.85 18.81
CA VAL A 297 19.72 -9.06 19.13
C VAL A 297 19.96 -7.55 18.88
N PRO A 298 21.01 -6.91 19.40
CA PRO A 298 21.36 -5.55 19.02
C PRO A 298 21.62 -5.38 17.52
N HIS A 299 22.27 -6.37 16.91
CA HIS A 299 22.57 -6.35 15.48
C HIS A 299 21.29 -6.36 14.64
N PHE A 300 20.32 -7.22 14.96
CA PHE A 300 19.00 -7.25 14.33
C PHE A 300 18.34 -5.86 14.31
N PHE A 301 18.25 -5.17 15.48
CA PHE A 301 17.57 -3.88 15.54
C PHE A 301 18.34 -2.77 14.82
N LYS A 302 19.67 -2.83 14.73
CA LYS A 302 20.47 -1.92 13.90
C LYS A 302 20.20 -2.14 12.41
N SER A 303 20.23 -3.37 11.94
CA SER A 303 19.94 -3.74 10.54
C SER A 303 18.50 -3.40 10.15
N LEU A 304 17.54 -3.64 11.06
CA LEU A 304 16.15 -3.22 10.88
C LEU A 304 16.04 -1.69 10.72
N ALA A 305 16.70 -0.92 11.58
CA ALA A 305 16.71 0.55 11.50
C ALA A 305 17.31 1.06 10.19
N GLU A 306 18.39 0.43 9.75
CA GLU A 306 19.08 0.77 8.52
C GLU A 306 18.17 0.53 7.29
N SER A 307 17.55 -0.64 7.20
CA SER A 307 16.72 -1.03 6.06
C SER A 307 15.38 -0.28 6.04
N LEU A 308 14.74 -0.13 7.19
CA LEU A 308 13.49 0.64 7.34
C LEU A 308 13.70 2.16 7.13
N LYS A 309 14.95 2.64 7.18
CA LYS A 309 15.29 4.07 7.18
C LYS A 309 14.60 4.82 8.33
N ALA A 310 14.74 4.28 9.53
CA ALA A 310 14.13 4.82 10.75
C ALA A 310 15.15 4.98 11.86
N ALA A 311 14.91 5.91 12.78
CA ALA A 311 15.59 5.91 14.06
C ALA A 311 14.88 4.91 15.00
N ILE A 312 15.62 3.94 15.53
CA ILE A 312 15.14 2.94 16.48
C ILE A 312 16.07 2.92 17.68
N HIS A 313 15.57 3.34 18.83
CA HIS A 313 16.30 3.35 20.11
C HIS A 313 15.67 2.31 21.02
N VAL A 314 16.47 1.36 21.50
CA VAL A 314 16.07 0.31 22.44
C VAL A 314 16.96 0.35 23.66
N THR A 315 16.38 0.50 24.84
CA THR A 315 17.07 0.33 26.12
C THR A 315 16.38 -0.75 26.92
N ILE A 316 17.13 -1.77 27.38
CA ILE A 316 16.58 -2.92 28.10
C ILE A 316 17.27 -3.12 29.44
N VAL A 317 16.49 -3.35 30.47
CA VAL A 317 16.93 -3.81 31.79
C VAL A 317 16.10 -4.98 32.25
N GLY A 318 16.71 -5.93 32.94
CA GLY A 318 16.03 -7.15 33.43
C GLY A 318 17.03 -8.17 33.95
N GLU A 319 16.53 -9.31 34.45
CA GLU A 319 17.34 -10.39 35.01
C GLU A 319 17.31 -11.64 34.11
N ASN A 320 16.15 -12.00 33.55
CA ASN A 320 16.00 -13.14 32.70
C ASN A 320 16.25 -12.76 31.22
N THR A 321 17.34 -13.29 30.66
CA THR A 321 17.75 -13.00 29.28
C THR A 321 16.64 -13.32 28.24
N HIS A 322 15.86 -14.40 28.42
CA HIS A 322 14.73 -14.72 27.54
C HIS A 322 13.67 -13.60 27.59
N HIS A 323 13.22 -13.20 28.78
CA HIS A 323 12.25 -12.12 28.97
C HIS A 323 12.76 -10.79 28.40
N MET A 324 14.06 -10.50 28.61
CA MET A 324 14.67 -9.28 28.07
C MET A 324 14.61 -9.24 26.54
N ILE A 325 14.99 -10.34 25.87
CA ILE A 325 14.95 -10.41 24.39
C ILE A 325 13.50 -10.28 23.90
N GLU A 326 12.61 -11.07 24.47
CA GLU A 326 11.19 -11.04 24.10
C GLU A 326 10.57 -9.64 24.32
N ALA A 327 10.91 -8.97 25.44
CA ALA A 327 10.49 -7.59 25.69
C ALA A 327 10.96 -6.64 24.59
N CYS A 328 12.20 -6.78 24.08
CA CYS A 328 12.70 -5.94 22.98
C CYS A 328 11.84 -6.10 21.72
N PHE A 329 11.55 -7.32 21.28
CA PHE A 329 10.74 -7.56 20.07
C PHE A 329 9.28 -7.11 20.26
N LYS A 330 8.67 -7.39 21.41
CA LYS A 330 7.34 -6.90 21.77
C LYS A 330 7.29 -5.37 21.83
N GLY A 331 8.29 -4.76 22.45
CA GLY A 331 8.40 -3.30 22.61
C GLY A 331 8.53 -2.60 21.26
N VAL A 332 9.42 -3.08 20.39
CA VAL A 332 9.58 -2.55 19.04
C VAL A 332 8.31 -2.79 18.23
N GLY A 333 7.67 -3.96 18.32
CA GLY A 333 6.37 -4.22 17.70
C GLY A 333 5.31 -3.21 18.14
N ARG A 334 5.15 -2.98 19.45
CA ARG A 334 4.17 -2.00 19.98
C ARG A 334 4.47 -0.56 19.55
N ALA A 335 5.73 -0.16 19.54
CA ALA A 335 6.17 1.14 19.05
C ALA A 335 5.90 1.29 17.54
N LEU A 336 6.18 0.28 16.74
CA LEU A 336 5.82 0.24 15.32
C LEU A 336 4.32 0.36 15.12
N ARG A 337 3.49 -0.37 15.87
CA ARG A 337 2.03 -0.26 15.78
C ARG A 337 1.51 1.16 15.98
N MET A 338 2.14 1.92 16.87
CA MET A 338 1.80 3.33 17.09
C MET A 338 2.27 4.17 15.89
N ALA A 339 3.53 4.02 15.51
CA ALA A 339 4.16 4.80 14.45
C ALA A 339 3.53 4.55 13.05
N LEU A 340 3.00 3.36 12.80
CA LEU A 340 2.39 2.95 11.54
C LEU A 340 0.93 3.39 11.36
N ARG A 341 0.29 3.95 12.39
CA ARG A 341 -1.10 4.44 12.27
C ARG A 341 -1.19 5.56 11.26
N ARG A 342 -2.32 5.62 10.57
CA ARG A 342 -2.70 6.78 9.76
C ARG A 342 -3.54 7.72 10.62
N GLU A 343 -3.09 8.97 10.76
CA GLU A 343 -3.71 10.01 11.58
C GLU A 343 -3.88 11.29 10.75
N GLY A 344 -4.52 11.17 9.58
CA GLY A 344 -4.73 12.29 8.65
C GLY A 344 -4.17 12.04 7.26
N ASP A 345 -4.02 13.11 6.49
CA ASP A 345 -3.68 13.07 5.08
C ASP A 345 -2.37 13.79 4.76
N GLU A 346 -1.82 14.52 5.75
CA GLU A 346 -0.62 15.33 5.57
C GLU A 346 0.65 14.52 5.83
N LEU A 347 1.75 14.96 5.23
CA LEU A 347 3.06 14.44 5.54
C LEU A 347 3.48 14.97 6.92
N PRO A 348 3.78 14.10 7.92
CA PRO A 348 4.06 14.53 9.31
C PRO A 348 5.46 15.13 9.45
N THR A 349 5.73 16.20 8.71
CA THR A 349 7.02 16.93 8.73
C THR A 349 6.84 18.36 8.24
N THR A 350 7.59 19.29 8.87
CA THR A 350 7.66 20.67 8.41
C THR A 350 8.60 20.88 7.22
N LYS A 351 9.37 19.83 6.83
CA LYS A 351 10.35 19.90 5.73
C LYS A 351 9.78 19.51 4.37
N GLY A 352 8.53 19.04 4.31
CA GLY A 352 7.89 18.60 3.08
C GLY A 352 8.41 17.27 2.50
N VAL A 353 9.36 16.60 3.19
CA VAL A 353 9.93 15.29 2.82
C VAL A 353 10.23 14.46 4.08
N LEU A 354 10.09 13.14 3.97
CA LEU A 354 10.46 12.13 4.98
C LEU A 354 11.30 11.02 4.36
#